data_adf1e3e6309bbc61a1075337d33fdcb6
#
_entry.id   adf1e3e6309bbc61a1075337d33fdcb6
#
_cell.length_a   1.000
_cell.length_b   1.000
_cell.length_c   1.000
_cell.angle_alpha   90.00
_cell.angle_beta   90.00
_cell.angle_gamma   90.00
#
_symmetry.space_group_name_H-M   'P 1'
#
loop_
_entity.id
_entity.type
_entity.pdbx_description
1 polymer ?
#
loop_
_entity_poly.entity_id
_entity_poly.type
_entity_poly.pdbx_seq_one_letter_code
_entity_poly.pdbx_strand_id
1 'polypeptide(L)'
;MNLIENEEENKRRKNTKTIMIIIVALIVFLPIVCMVLLFLIDDIERNTLKLNIDNKSTQFSDNLFVFEGDKMYVAIKEFGSLLGYTPYNGDYKNSRYSESTTDCYISNTNETASYSLNSSTMYKKAALNEDYEYFELDEPVRRINNELYVSQEGIEIGTNCLINYDANNNQITVLSLDYITTAYTTQYTNSVALQDDVNFNNVKALRYGLIVFVNQDEHYGVFDVNNNREVIGAKYINIVYNEGSQEFTVTTDDNKMGILSTDGRTKIEPNYDEIKQISTDLDYYLVSNDEKYGVINHNGNIVIHLEYDQIGVDASRFNSNGLDNPYVLFDNCIPVMQNDKWGIFDVNGNSIVATEYDNMGCIIGTQTDVIGSNVLVIPQYEAIVIGRNGKYTIINSLGEEYVPLILDSVFSQRVSGEDKYYMTYTWPLDENGEATEESETFTYDVDQYFELYIVPQDPDMNVGDTNTMTNTEITDTNLVIDQNIVTNVAIDSNVTTETNTVGSN
;
A
#
# COMPACT_ATOMS: atom_id res chain seq x y z
N MET A 1 -17.83 -65.40 -82.18
CA MET A 1 -16.70 -64.48 -81.93
C MET A 1 -17.20 -63.07 -81.46
N ASN A 2 -18.30 -62.55 -82.04
CA ASN A 2 -18.79 -61.19 -81.72
C ASN A 2 -19.44 -60.98 -80.32
N LEU A 3 -19.80 -62.00 -79.57
CA LEU A 3 -20.44 -61.82 -78.24
C LEU A 3 -19.42 -61.67 -77.14
N ILE A 4 -18.23 -62.28 -77.20
CA ILE A 4 -17.17 -62.20 -76.24
C ILE A 4 -16.44 -60.85 -76.35
N GLU A 5 -16.24 -60.33 -77.56
CA GLU A 5 -15.65 -59.03 -77.79
C GLU A 5 -16.54 -57.89 -77.23
N ASN A 6 -17.85 -58.00 -77.35
CA ASN A 6 -18.78 -57.02 -76.80
C ASN A 6 -18.86 -57.03 -75.27
N GLU A 7 -18.65 -58.17 -74.63
CA GLU A 7 -18.60 -58.23 -73.17
C GLU A 7 -17.31 -57.66 -72.61
N GLU A 8 -16.18 -57.90 -73.28
CA GLU A 8 -14.90 -57.28 -72.88
C GLU A 8 -14.89 -55.73 -73.08
N GLU A 9 -15.45 -55.26 -74.18
CA GLU A 9 -15.57 -53.84 -74.46
C GLU A 9 -16.51 -53.17 -73.50
N ASN A 10 -17.63 -53.77 -73.10
CA ASN A 10 -18.52 -53.25 -72.05
C ASN A 10 -17.86 -53.30 -70.67
N LYS A 11 -17.05 -54.26 -70.35
CA LYS A 11 -16.30 -54.38 -69.13
C LYS A 11 -15.19 -53.26 -69.04
N ARG A 12 -14.51 -53.06 -70.18
CA ARG A 12 -13.53 -51.92 -70.29
C ARG A 12 -14.21 -50.59 -70.18
N ARG A 13 -15.35 -50.35 -70.82
CA ARG A 13 -16.11 -49.09 -70.70
C ARG A 13 -16.61 -48.85 -69.27
N LYS A 14 -17.06 -49.90 -68.57
CA LYS A 14 -17.48 -49.82 -67.17
C LYS A 14 -16.30 -49.50 -66.24
N ASN A 15 -15.16 -50.15 -66.44
CA ASN A 15 -13.95 -49.87 -65.68
C ASN A 15 -13.42 -48.46 -65.93
N THR A 16 -13.45 -47.99 -67.20
CA THR A 16 -13.04 -46.64 -67.54
C THR A 16 -13.95 -45.58 -66.90
N LYS A 17 -15.29 -45.77 -66.89
CA LYS A 17 -16.24 -44.95 -66.22
C LYS A 17 -16.01 -44.93 -64.71
N THR A 18 -15.75 -46.07 -64.09
CA THR A 18 -15.46 -46.17 -62.65
C THR A 18 -14.15 -45.46 -62.30
N ILE A 19 -13.10 -45.66 -63.09
CA ILE A 19 -11.82 -44.91 -62.88
C ILE A 19 -12.01 -43.40 -63.06
N MET A 20 -12.81 -43.02 -64.09
CA MET A 20 -13.09 -41.57 -64.25
C MET A 20 -13.88 -40.97 -63.12
N ILE A 21 -14.86 -41.72 -62.55
CA ILE A 21 -15.60 -41.27 -61.35
C ILE A 21 -14.66 -41.13 -60.11
N ILE A 22 -13.75 -42.10 -59.92
CA ILE A 22 -12.76 -42.07 -58.87
C ILE A 22 -11.81 -40.89 -59.04
N ILE A 23 -11.33 -40.63 -60.27
CA ILE A 23 -10.48 -39.50 -60.57
C ILE A 23 -11.20 -38.12 -60.29
N VAL A 24 -12.45 -38.00 -60.73
CA VAL A 24 -13.26 -36.82 -60.48
C VAL A 24 -13.54 -36.66 -59.01
N ALA A 25 -13.86 -37.75 -58.30
CA ALA A 25 -14.02 -37.75 -56.87
C ALA A 25 -12.73 -37.30 -56.15
N LEU A 26 -11.56 -37.77 -56.50
CA LEU A 26 -10.26 -37.40 -55.98
C LEU A 26 -9.96 -35.91 -56.24
N ILE A 27 -10.24 -35.39 -57.44
CA ILE A 27 -10.01 -34.02 -57.83
C ILE A 27 -10.91 -33.06 -57.02
N VAL A 28 -12.13 -33.49 -56.68
CA VAL A 28 -13.07 -32.66 -55.92
C VAL A 28 -12.87 -32.79 -54.42
N PHE A 29 -12.69 -34.01 -53.88
CA PHE A 29 -12.58 -34.26 -52.46
C PHE A 29 -11.20 -33.92 -51.88
N LEU A 30 -10.11 -34.12 -52.63
CA LEU A 30 -8.75 -33.84 -52.13
C LEU A 30 -8.54 -32.37 -51.78
N PRO A 31 -8.94 -31.35 -52.61
CA PRO A 31 -8.86 -29.98 -52.25
C PRO A 31 -9.72 -29.59 -51.03
N ILE A 32 -10.91 -30.22 -50.88
CA ILE A 32 -11.80 -30.00 -49.74
C ILE A 32 -11.13 -30.51 -48.45
N VAL A 33 -10.57 -31.73 -48.51
CA VAL A 33 -9.84 -32.33 -47.39
C VAL A 33 -8.61 -31.47 -47.04
N CYS A 34 -7.85 -31.02 -48.04
CA CYS A 34 -6.72 -30.13 -47.83
C CYS A 34 -7.16 -28.77 -47.22
N MET A 35 -8.28 -28.21 -47.65
CA MET A 35 -8.80 -26.97 -47.10
C MET A 35 -9.25 -27.17 -45.67
N VAL A 36 -9.95 -28.26 -45.33
CA VAL A 36 -10.35 -28.56 -43.95
C VAL A 36 -9.13 -28.81 -43.07
N LEU A 37 -8.10 -29.51 -43.55
CA LEU A 37 -6.84 -29.71 -42.84
C LEU A 37 -6.11 -28.39 -42.61
N LEU A 38 -6.08 -27.48 -43.58
CA LEU A 38 -5.49 -26.17 -43.44
C LEU A 38 -6.26 -25.34 -42.42
N PHE A 39 -7.59 -25.36 -42.41
CA PHE A 39 -8.40 -24.73 -41.39
C PHE A 39 -8.14 -25.30 -39.98
N LEU A 40 -8.03 -26.64 -39.86
CA LEU A 40 -7.74 -27.30 -38.58
C LEU A 40 -6.32 -26.95 -38.08
N ILE A 41 -5.34 -26.87 -38.97
CA ILE A 41 -3.97 -26.50 -38.65
C ILE A 41 -3.95 -25.02 -38.20
N ASP A 42 -4.61 -24.13 -38.92
CA ASP A 42 -4.71 -22.71 -38.59
C ASP A 42 -5.41 -22.50 -37.22
N ASP A 43 -6.46 -23.27 -36.93
CA ASP A 43 -7.18 -23.26 -35.67
C ASP A 43 -6.31 -23.80 -34.50
N ILE A 44 -5.54 -24.86 -34.74
CA ILE A 44 -4.58 -25.39 -33.75
C ILE A 44 -3.46 -24.40 -33.52
N GLU A 45 -2.90 -23.76 -34.55
CA GLU A 45 -1.85 -22.78 -34.42
C GLU A 45 -2.31 -21.53 -33.68
N ARG A 46 -3.57 -21.10 -33.89
CA ARG A 46 -4.17 -19.96 -33.16
C ARG A 46 -4.43 -20.27 -31.71
N ASN A 47 -4.81 -21.50 -31.37
CA ASN A 47 -5.12 -21.92 -30.02
C ASN A 47 -3.89 -22.32 -29.19
N THR A 48 -2.73 -22.51 -29.83
CA THR A 48 -1.49 -22.83 -29.10
C THR A 48 -0.86 -21.53 -28.54
N LEU A 49 -0.65 -21.52 -27.24
CA LEU A 49 0.04 -20.41 -26.59
C LEU A 49 1.47 -20.29 -27.12
N LYS A 50 1.87 -19.10 -27.52
CA LYS A 50 3.20 -18.78 -28.05
C LYS A 50 3.94 -17.90 -27.04
N LEU A 51 5.23 -18.15 -26.86
CA LEU A 51 6.12 -17.34 -26.03
C LEU A 51 7.24 -16.75 -26.87
N ASN A 52 7.37 -15.44 -26.83
CA ASN A 52 8.51 -14.73 -27.38
C ASN A 52 9.26 -14.02 -26.22
N ILE A 53 10.56 -14.29 -26.10
CA ILE A 53 11.43 -13.58 -25.18
C ILE A 53 12.43 -12.78 -26.02
N ASP A 54 12.50 -11.47 -25.81
CA ASP A 54 13.36 -10.55 -26.54
C ASP A 54 13.26 -10.70 -28.07
N ASN A 55 12.01 -10.77 -28.56
CA ASN A 55 11.67 -11.00 -29.96
C ASN A 55 12.12 -12.35 -30.53
N LYS A 56 12.45 -13.33 -29.68
CA LYS A 56 12.80 -14.70 -30.10
C LYS A 56 11.73 -15.67 -29.63
N SER A 57 11.22 -16.47 -30.56
CA SER A 57 10.30 -17.58 -30.22
C SER A 57 11.03 -18.57 -29.29
N THR A 58 10.40 -18.84 -28.15
CA THR A 58 10.98 -19.64 -27.06
C THR A 58 10.10 -20.84 -26.78
N GLN A 59 10.70 -21.99 -26.59
CA GLN A 59 9.99 -23.22 -26.17
C GLN A 59 9.88 -23.21 -24.64
N PHE A 60 8.74 -23.68 -24.15
CA PHE A 60 8.41 -23.73 -22.73
C PHE A 60 7.50 -24.92 -22.43
N SER A 61 7.33 -25.26 -21.15
CA SER A 61 6.41 -26.34 -20.76
C SER A 61 4.96 -25.87 -20.75
N ASP A 62 4.01 -26.79 -20.94
CA ASP A 62 2.56 -26.50 -20.90
C ASP A 62 2.12 -25.91 -19.54
N ASN A 63 2.95 -26.07 -18.50
CA ASN A 63 2.64 -25.62 -17.15
C ASN A 63 3.33 -24.29 -16.78
N LEU A 64 4.05 -23.65 -17.70
CA LEU A 64 4.76 -22.40 -17.39
C LEU A 64 3.79 -21.28 -16.99
N PHE A 65 2.66 -21.19 -17.68
CA PHE A 65 1.62 -20.19 -17.45
C PHE A 65 0.30 -20.87 -17.10
N VAL A 66 -0.36 -20.37 -16.06
CA VAL A 66 -1.69 -20.80 -15.65
C VAL A 66 -2.61 -19.59 -15.62
N PHE A 67 -3.74 -19.66 -16.30
CA PHE A 67 -4.74 -18.60 -16.36
C PHE A 67 -5.94 -18.96 -15.49
N GLU A 68 -6.32 -18.06 -14.58
CA GLU A 68 -7.52 -18.14 -13.74
C GLU A 68 -8.36 -16.86 -13.93
N GLY A 69 -9.34 -16.92 -14.81
CA GLY A 69 -10.06 -15.73 -15.25
C GLY A 69 -9.13 -14.78 -16.00
N ASP A 70 -9.04 -13.54 -15.56
CA ASP A 70 -8.18 -12.51 -16.16
C ASP A 70 -6.77 -12.49 -15.56
N LYS A 71 -6.48 -13.38 -14.59
CA LYS A 71 -5.18 -13.43 -13.90
C LYS A 71 -4.28 -14.50 -14.51
N MET A 72 -3.02 -14.14 -14.69
CA MET A 72 -1.96 -15.05 -15.14
C MET A 72 -0.99 -15.34 -13.98
N TYR A 73 -0.77 -16.63 -13.73
CA TYR A 73 0.23 -17.13 -12.79
C TYR A 73 1.38 -17.77 -13.54
N VAL A 74 2.60 -17.56 -13.10
CA VAL A 74 3.83 -17.96 -13.78
C VAL A 74 4.66 -18.86 -12.86
N ALA A 75 5.13 -19.99 -13.39
CA ALA A 75 6.01 -20.91 -12.67
C ALA A 75 7.38 -20.26 -12.43
N ILE A 76 7.68 -19.92 -11.19
CA ILE A 76 8.82 -19.07 -10.80
C ILE A 76 10.15 -19.61 -11.32
N LYS A 77 10.42 -20.89 -11.06
CA LYS A 77 11.73 -21.50 -11.37
C LYS A 77 11.97 -21.68 -12.85
N GLU A 78 10.96 -22.14 -13.59
CA GLU A 78 11.08 -22.34 -15.03
C GLU A 78 11.23 -21.00 -15.74
N PHE A 79 10.38 -20.04 -15.41
CA PHE A 79 10.43 -18.70 -16.01
C PHE A 79 11.76 -18.00 -15.74
N GLY A 80 12.24 -18.03 -14.49
CA GLY A 80 13.54 -17.50 -14.13
C GLY A 80 14.65 -18.14 -14.96
N SER A 81 14.60 -19.47 -15.18
CA SER A 81 15.60 -20.18 -16.00
C SER A 81 15.60 -19.71 -17.46
N LEU A 82 14.43 -19.41 -18.02
CA LEU A 82 14.30 -18.88 -19.39
C LEU A 82 14.93 -17.48 -19.52
N LEU A 83 14.97 -16.70 -18.45
CA LEU A 83 15.59 -15.37 -18.38
C LEU A 83 17.03 -15.40 -17.84
N GLY A 84 17.65 -16.59 -17.73
CA GLY A 84 19.05 -16.71 -17.33
C GLY A 84 19.31 -16.72 -15.82
N TYR A 85 18.27 -16.84 -15.00
CA TYR A 85 18.42 -17.05 -13.56
C TYR A 85 18.63 -18.53 -13.24
N THR A 86 19.38 -18.80 -12.19
CA THR A 86 19.50 -20.14 -11.62
C THR A 86 18.48 -20.31 -10.49
N PRO A 87 17.54 -21.29 -10.59
CA PRO A 87 16.54 -21.52 -9.57
C PRO A 87 17.08 -22.39 -8.43
N TYR A 88 16.63 -22.10 -7.20
CA TYR A 88 16.97 -22.82 -5.99
C TYR A 88 15.70 -23.09 -5.15
N ASN A 89 15.73 -24.17 -4.35
CA ASN A 89 14.75 -24.39 -3.29
C ASN A 89 15.29 -23.82 -1.98
N GLY A 90 14.39 -23.28 -1.14
CA GLY A 90 14.73 -22.71 0.14
C GLY A 90 14.64 -21.18 0.19
N ASP A 91 14.86 -20.62 1.36
CA ASP A 91 14.92 -19.19 1.59
C ASP A 91 16.38 -18.70 1.52
N TYR A 92 16.64 -17.71 0.69
CA TYR A 92 17.98 -17.16 0.51
C TYR A 92 18.57 -16.54 1.80
N LYS A 93 17.74 -15.93 2.66
CA LYS A 93 18.19 -15.34 3.94
C LYS A 93 18.66 -16.39 4.93
N ASN A 94 18.02 -17.54 4.92
CA ASN A 94 18.29 -18.64 5.85
C ASN A 94 19.14 -19.73 5.19
N SER A 95 20.27 -19.41 4.61
CA SER A 95 21.19 -20.23 3.80
C SER A 95 21.58 -21.62 4.37
N ARG A 96 20.75 -22.21 5.20
CA ARG A 96 20.77 -23.64 5.48
C ARG A 96 20.01 -24.32 4.37
N TYR A 97 20.72 -25.05 3.55
CA TYR A 97 20.22 -26.02 2.58
C TYR A 97 19.10 -26.85 3.24
N SER A 98 17.90 -26.34 3.25
CA SER A 98 16.74 -27.14 3.60
C SER A 98 16.09 -27.48 2.26
N GLU A 99 15.68 -28.72 2.11
CA GLU A 99 14.77 -29.15 1.04
C GLU A 99 13.39 -28.50 1.30
N SER A 100 13.36 -27.17 1.45
CA SER A 100 12.12 -26.43 1.66
C SER A 100 11.30 -26.58 0.40
N THR A 101 10.11 -27.13 0.54
CA THR A 101 9.13 -27.15 -0.55
C THR A 101 8.24 -25.91 -0.54
N THR A 102 8.38 -25.07 0.47
CA THR A 102 7.55 -23.86 0.68
C THR A 102 8.21 -22.58 0.17
N ASP A 103 9.53 -22.62 -0.07
CA ASP A 103 10.29 -21.45 -0.46
C ASP A 103 11.14 -21.75 -1.69
N CYS A 104 11.30 -20.76 -2.54
CA CYS A 104 12.25 -20.81 -3.65
C CYS A 104 12.84 -19.41 -3.89
N TYR A 105 14.01 -19.40 -4.49
CA TYR A 105 14.60 -18.18 -5.03
C TYR A 105 15.21 -18.42 -6.39
N ILE A 106 15.29 -17.37 -7.18
CA ILE A 106 15.98 -17.31 -8.47
C ILE A 106 17.10 -16.28 -8.36
N SER A 107 18.28 -16.60 -8.87
CA SER A 107 19.46 -15.76 -8.74
C SER A 107 20.26 -15.71 -10.04
N ASN A 108 20.77 -14.54 -10.37
CA ASN A 108 21.77 -14.36 -11.42
C ASN A 108 22.98 -13.59 -10.86
N THR A 109 23.86 -13.07 -11.72
CA THR A 109 25.05 -12.32 -11.32
C THR A 109 24.72 -10.98 -10.68
N ASN A 110 23.54 -10.42 -10.93
CA ASN A 110 23.17 -9.06 -10.57
C ASN A 110 22.25 -9.02 -9.36
N GLU A 111 21.38 -10.02 -9.22
CA GLU A 111 20.31 -10.00 -8.22
C GLU A 111 19.77 -11.38 -7.84
N THR A 112 19.07 -11.42 -6.73
CA THR A 112 18.35 -12.59 -6.23
C THR A 112 16.93 -12.17 -5.86
N ALA A 113 15.91 -12.94 -6.30
CA ALA A 113 14.51 -12.76 -5.93
C ALA A 113 13.99 -13.99 -5.20
N SER A 114 13.36 -13.82 -4.05
CA SER A 114 12.89 -14.90 -3.16
C SER A 114 11.40 -14.83 -2.94
N TYR A 115 10.78 -16.02 -2.93
CA TYR A 115 9.35 -16.21 -2.85
C TYR A 115 9.01 -17.30 -1.82
N SER A 116 7.97 -17.07 -1.02
CA SER A 116 7.49 -18.02 -0.03
C SER A 116 6.02 -18.35 -0.25
N LEU A 117 5.65 -19.62 -0.16
CA LEU A 117 4.28 -20.11 -0.34
C LEU A 117 3.30 -19.39 0.62
N ASN A 118 2.16 -18.98 0.09
CA ASN A 118 1.11 -18.22 0.79
C ASN A 118 1.55 -16.83 1.29
N SER A 119 2.72 -16.34 0.88
CA SER A 119 3.15 -14.97 1.18
C SER A 119 2.70 -14.01 0.09
N SER A 120 2.16 -12.87 0.50
CA SER A 120 1.92 -11.70 -0.35
C SER A 120 3.12 -10.74 -0.38
N THR A 121 4.27 -11.15 0.16
CA THR A 121 5.49 -10.37 0.15
C THR A 121 6.61 -11.21 -0.46
N MET A 122 7.35 -10.62 -1.38
CA MET A 122 8.61 -11.14 -1.88
C MET A 122 9.75 -10.18 -1.49
N TYR A 123 10.98 -10.65 -1.60
CA TYR A 123 12.12 -9.75 -1.44
C TYR A 123 13.16 -9.95 -2.54
N LYS A 124 13.85 -8.87 -2.85
CA LYS A 124 14.99 -8.85 -3.76
C LYS A 124 16.25 -8.41 -3.03
N LYS A 125 17.39 -8.82 -3.57
CA LYS A 125 18.70 -8.37 -3.15
C LYS A 125 19.59 -8.19 -4.37
N ALA A 126 20.09 -6.98 -4.59
CA ALA A 126 21.14 -6.75 -5.58
C ALA A 126 22.45 -7.37 -5.13
N ALA A 127 23.27 -7.87 -6.06
CA ALA A 127 24.49 -8.60 -5.75
C ALA A 127 25.52 -7.76 -4.96
N LEU A 128 25.50 -6.43 -5.13
CA LEU A 128 26.40 -5.49 -4.47
C LEU A 128 25.82 -4.81 -3.24
N ASN A 129 24.53 -4.99 -2.95
CA ASN A 129 23.87 -4.44 -1.77
C ASN A 129 23.87 -5.42 -0.61
N GLU A 130 24.01 -4.92 0.62
CA GLU A 130 23.83 -5.72 1.83
C GLU A 130 22.35 -5.82 2.24
N ASP A 131 21.53 -4.86 1.83
CA ASP A 131 20.13 -4.75 2.21
C ASP A 131 19.20 -5.52 1.27
N TYR A 132 18.05 -5.94 1.82
CA TYR A 132 16.95 -6.55 1.11
C TYR A 132 15.87 -5.52 0.84
N GLU A 133 15.36 -5.49 -0.38
CA GLU A 133 14.17 -4.74 -0.75
C GLU A 133 12.95 -5.66 -0.66
N TYR A 134 11.85 -5.18 -0.08
CA TYR A 134 10.61 -5.92 0.08
C TYR A 134 9.55 -5.36 -0.86
N PHE A 135 8.81 -6.25 -1.50
CA PHE A 135 7.74 -5.91 -2.43
C PHE A 135 6.46 -6.62 -2.01
N GLU A 136 5.37 -5.89 -1.95
CA GLU A 136 4.04 -6.49 -1.83
C GLU A 136 3.59 -7.02 -3.19
N LEU A 137 2.96 -8.17 -3.17
CA LEU A 137 2.41 -8.83 -4.34
C LEU A 137 0.89 -8.60 -4.36
N ASP A 138 0.34 -8.42 -5.56
CA ASP A 138 -1.09 -8.34 -5.78
C ASP A 138 -1.84 -9.64 -5.39
N GLU A 139 -1.12 -10.77 -5.42
CA GLU A 139 -1.63 -12.09 -5.04
C GLU A 139 -0.55 -12.90 -4.30
N PRO A 140 -0.93 -13.71 -3.30
CA PRO A 140 0.03 -14.56 -2.61
C PRO A 140 0.62 -15.63 -3.53
N VAL A 141 1.88 -15.99 -3.28
CA VAL A 141 2.54 -17.11 -3.96
C VAL A 141 1.75 -18.40 -3.75
N ARG A 142 1.47 -19.14 -4.82
CA ARG A 142 0.64 -20.33 -4.81
C ARG A 142 1.41 -21.57 -5.22
N ARG A 143 0.87 -22.74 -4.81
CA ARG A 143 1.34 -24.03 -5.29
C ARG A 143 0.38 -24.59 -6.32
N ILE A 144 0.83 -24.80 -7.55
CA ILE A 144 0.08 -25.43 -8.63
C ILE A 144 0.93 -26.58 -9.16
N ASN A 145 0.36 -27.78 -9.29
CA ASN A 145 1.05 -28.98 -9.79
C ASN A 145 2.41 -29.25 -9.11
N ASN A 146 2.50 -29.01 -7.80
CA ASN A 146 3.71 -29.18 -6.98
C ASN A 146 4.85 -28.19 -7.24
N GLU A 147 4.64 -27.15 -8.05
CA GLU A 147 5.55 -26.04 -8.28
C GLU A 147 5.01 -24.73 -7.66
N LEU A 148 5.90 -23.77 -7.40
CA LEU A 148 5.50 -22.45 -6.90
C LEU A 148 5.26 -21.50 -8.07
N TYR A 149 4.13 -20.82 -7.99
CA TYR A 149 3.68 -19.81 -8.95
C TYR A 149 3.47 -18.48 -8.26
N VAL A 150 3.75 -17.43 -8.99
CA VAL A 150 3.46 -16.06 -8.60
C VAL A 150 2.64 -15.40 -9.71
N SER A 151 1.93 -14.33 -9.39
CA SER A 151 1.23 -13.51 -10.38
C SER A 151 2.19 -12.95 -11.44
N GLN A 152 1.64 -12.52 -12.57
CA GLN A 152 2.43 -11.83 -13.60
C GLN A 152 3.23 -10.69 -12.98
N GLU A 153 2.60 -9.86 -12.16
CA GLU A 153 3.25 -8.76 -11.46
C GLU A 153 4.44 -9.23 -10.62
N GLY A 154 4.25 -10.26 -9.82
CA GLY A 154 5.31 -10.75 -8.94
C GLY A 154 6.51 -11.32 -9.68
N ILE A 155 6.32 -11.95 -10.84
CA ILE A 155 7.45 -12.42 -11.64
C ILE A 155 8.13 -11.29 -12.41
N GLU A 156 7.38 -10.28 -12.88
CA GLU A 156 7.95 -9.08 -13.49
C GLU A 156 8.86 -8.33 -12.52
N ILE A 157 8.39 -8.16 -11.27
CA ILE A 157 9.20 -7.57 -10.18
C ILE A 157 10.48 -8.40 -9.96
N GLY A 158 10.33 -9.71 -9.82
CA GLY A 158 11.45 -10.61 -9.49
C GLY A 158 12.50 -10.74 -10.56
N THR A 159 12.15 -10.58 -11.82
CA THR A 159 13.05 -10.80 -12.97
C THR A 159 13.35 -9.54 -13.78
N ASN A 160 12.88 -8.37 -13.35
CA ASN A 160 13.04 -7.10 -14.08
C ASN A 160 12.67 -7.24 -15.57
N CYS A 161 11.49 -7.77 -15.86
CA CYS A 161 11.00 -7.91 -17.23
C CYS A 161 9.63 -7.29 -17.39
N LEU A 162 9.21 -7.11 -18.63
CA LEU A 162 7.87 -6.72 -19.00
C LEU A 162 7.18 -7.89 -19.71
N ILE A 163 5.99 -8.28 -19.26
CA ILE A 163 5.21 -9.36 -19.86
C ILE A 163 3.92 -8.75 -20.45
N ASN A 164 3.68 -9.03 -21.72
CA ASN A 164 2.46 -8.65 -22.41
C ASN A 164 1.79 -9.89 -22.99
N TYR A 165 0.50 -10.09 -22.65
CA TYR A 165 -0.32 -11.17 -23.20
C TYR A 165 -1.31 -10.63 -24.23
N ASP A 166 -1.15 -11.03 -25.48
CA ASP A 166 -2.09 -10.78 -26.56
C ASP A 166 -3.07 -11.97 -26.68
N ALA A 167 -4.25 -11.81 -26.11
CA ALA A 167 -5.29 -12.84 -26.14
C ALA A 167 -5.80 -13.15 -27.55
N ASN A 168 -5.73 -12.17 -28.49
CA ASN A 168 -6.20 -12.38 -29.85
C ASN A 168 -5.29 -13.31 -30.66
N ASN A 169 -4.00 -13.25 -30.40
CA ASN A 169 -2.98 -14.06 -31.06
C ASN A 169 -2.49 -15.23 -30.18
N ASN A 170 -3.04 -15.36 -28.97
CA ASN A 170 -2.61 -16.31 -27.94
C ASN A 170 -1.08 -16.29 -27.75
N GLN A 171 -0.53 -15.10 -27.58
CA GLN A 171 0.92 -14.88 -27.54
C GLN A 171 1.32 -14.09 -26.30
N ILE A 172 2.32 -14.62 -25.59
CA ILE A 172 3.01 -13.90 -24.51
C ILE A 172 4.32 -13.36 -25.08
N THR A 173 4.55 -12.06 -24.88
CA THR A 173 5.80 -11.40 -25.20
C THR A 173 6.47 -10.96 -23.91
N VAL A 174 7.70 -11.38 -23.71
CA VAL A 174 8.55 -11.00 -22.57
C VAL A 174 9.70 -10.16 -23.09
N LEU A 175 9.89 -8.99 -22.50
CA LEU A 175 11.02 -8.12 -22.78
C LEU A 175 11.88 -8.04 -21.52
N SER A 176 13.12 -8.52 -21.60
CA SER A 176 14.09 -8.37 -20.51
C SER A 176 14.56 -6.94 -20.37
N LEU A 177 15.04 -6.57 -19.17
CA LEU A 177 15.62 -5.25 -18.93
C LEU A 177 16.77 -4.95 -19.90
N ASP A 178 17.67 -5.90 -20.12
CA ASP A 178 18.80 -5.76 -21.04
C ASP A 178 18.34 -5.49 -22.48
N TYR A 179 17.31 -6.21 -22.92
CA TYR A 179 16.74 -5.99 -24.26
C TYR A 179 16.12 -4.61 -24.39
N ILE A 180 15.30 -4.20 -23.42
CA ILE A 180 14.64 -2.89 -23.41
C ILE A 180 15.70 -1.78 -23.43
N THR A 181 16.71 -1.88 -22.55
CA THR A 181 17.81 -0.93 -22.46
C THR A 181 18.57 -0.82 -23.77
N THR A 182 18.91 -1.97 -24.38
CA THR A 182 19.63 -2.01 -25.67
C THR A 182 18.80 -1.46 -26.81
N ALA A 183 17.52 -1.83 -26.90
CA ALA A 183 16.62 -1.34 -27.93
C ALA A 183 16.43 0.18 -27.85
N TYR A 184 16.22 0.68 -26.62
CA TYR A 184 16.08 2.11 -26.35
C TYR A 184 17.35 2.89 -26.71
N THR A 185 18.52 2.43 -26.23
CA THR A 185 19.83 3.04 -26.57
C THR A 185 20.06 3.05 -28.09
N THR A 186 19.70 1.97 -28.79
CA THR A 186 19.84 1.89 -30.25
C THR A 186 18.93 2.87 -30.98
N GLN A 187 17.74 3.09 -30.47
CA GLN A 187 16.72 3.95 -31.11
C GLN A 187 16.99 5.44 -30.89
N TYR A 188 17.59 5.82 -29.76
CA TYR A 188 17.85 7.19 -29.34
C TYR A 188 19.35 7.52 -29.18
N THR A 189 20.20 6.91 -29.96
CA THR A 189 21.67 6.91 -29.85
C THR A 189 22.35 8.29 -29.80
N ASN A 190 21.66 9.40 -29.93
CA ASN A 190 22.31 10.69 -30.00
C ASN A 190 21.93 11.70 -28.91
N SER A 191 21.00 11.42 -28.06
CA SER A 191 20.53 12.41 -27.08
C SER A 191 20.13 11.88 -25.73
N VAL A 192 19.98 10.55 -25.57
CA VAL A 192 19.47 9.96 -24.32
C VAL A 192 20.30 8.74 -23.97
N ALA A 193 20.97 8.77 -22.85
CA ALA A 193 21.67 7.63 -22.28
C ALA A 193 20.86 7.11 -21.08
N LEU A 194 20.50 5.81 -21.11
CA LEU A 194 20.10 5.14 -19.90
C LEU A 194 21.37 4.99 -19.05
N GLN A 195 21.35 5.54 -17.85
CA GLN A 195 22.47 5.34 -16.91
C GLN A 195 22.21 4.07 -16.12
N ASP A 196 23.29 3.35 -15.80
CA ASP A 196 23.25 2.19 -14.92
C ASP A 196 22.73 2.55 -13.51
N ASP A 197 22.86 3.83 -13.13
CA ASP A 197 22.43 4.39 -11.85
C ASP A 197 20.99 4.92 -11.88
N VAL A 198 20.35 5.03 -13.03
CA VAL A 198 18.91 5.28 -13.09
C VAL A 198 18.27 4.06 -12.50
N ASN A 199 17.74 4.27 -11.32
CA ASN A 199 17.31 3.26 -10.41
C ASN A 199 16.32 2.32 -11.11
N PHE A 200 16.85 1.38 -11.93
CA PHE A 200 16.07 0.27 -12.47
C PHE A 200 15.57 -0.65 -11.35
N ASN A 201 15.94 -0.35 -10.10
CA ASN A 201 15.28 -0.85 -8.93
C ASN A 201 13.82 -0.37 -8.86
N ASN A 202 13.43 0.59 -9.67
CA ASN A 202 12.02 0.91 -9.87
C ASN A 202 11.39 -0.04 -10.91
N VAL A 203 11.36 -1.29 -10.55
CA VAL A 203 10.80 -2.40 -11.33
C VAL A 203 9.35 -2.13 -11.73
N LYS A 204 8.61 -1.33 -10.95
CA LYS A 204 7.23 -0.97 -11.24
C LYS A 204 7.08 0.00 -12.40
N ALA A 205 8.00 0.95 -12.56
CA ALA A 205 8.03 1.77 -13.78
C ALA A 205 8.26 0.89 -15.01
N LEU A 206 9.16 -0.10 -14.92
CA LEU A 206 9.36 -1.07 -15.99
C LEU A 206 8.13 -1.95 -16.23
N ARG A 207 7.45 -2.41 -15.18
CA ARG A 207 6.24 -3.22 -15.26
C ARG A 207 5.12 -2.56 -16.07
N TYR A 208 4.94 -1.25 -15.90
CA TYR A 208 3.97 -0.49 -16.70
C TYR A 208 4.50 -0.08 -18.07
N GLY A 209 5.67 -0.58 -18.47
CA GLY A 209 6.31 -0.18 -19.71
C GLY A 209 6.92 1.20 -19.69
N LEU A 210 7.06 1.81 -18.51
CA LEU A 210 7.66 3.13 -18.33
C LEU A 210 9.11 3.00 -17.88
N ILE A 211 10.03 3.71 -18.54
CA ILE A 211 11.45 3.74 -18.20
C ILE A 211 11.83 5.18 -17.86
N VAL A 212 12.42 5.36 -16.70
CA VAL A 212 13.08 6.63 -16.36
C VAL A 212 14.42 6.67 -17.10
N PHE A 213 14.67 7.75 -17.84
CA PHE A 213 15.90 7.96 -18.57
C PHE A 213 16.55 9.29 -18.19
N VAL A 214 17.82 9.46 -18.53
CA VAL A 214 18.55 10.70 -18.30
C VAL A 214 19.16 11.18 -19.62
N ASN A 215 19.17 12.49 -19.84
CA ASN A 215 19.79 13.11 -21.01
C ASN A 215 21.25 13.51 -20.72
N GLN A 216 21.93 14.12 -21.71
CA GLN A 216 23.32 14.55 -21.57
C GLN A 216 23.55 15.70 -20.56
N ASP A 217 22.48 16.41 -20.20
CA ASP A 217 22.51 17.52 -19.25
C ASP A 217 22.14 17.04 -17.83
N GLU A 218 22.16 15.72 -17.60
CA GLU A 218 21.82 15.05 -16.34
C GLU A 218 20.36 15.26 -15.88
N HIS A 219 19.45 15.57 -16.83
CA HIS A 219 18.03 15.66 -16.54
C HIS A 219 17.30 14.38 -16.86
N TYR A 220 16.35 14.04 -16.00
CA TYR A 220 15.54 12.84 -16.07
C TYR A 220 14.24 13.08 -16.82
N GLY A 221 13.81 12.07 -17.55
CA GLY A 221 12.53 11.97 -18.23
C GLY A 221 11.96 10.57 -18.13
N VAL A 222 10.76 10.34 -18.66
CA VAL A 222 10.11 9.03 -18.70
C VAL A 222 9.73 8.68 -20.13
N PHE A 223 10.06 7.47 -20.54
CA PHE A 223 9.76 6.90 -21.82
C PHE A 223 8.82 5.71 -21.71
N ASP A 224 7.79 5.69 -22.55
CA ASP A 224 6.83 4.59 -22.66
C ASP A 224 7.29 3.64 -23.77
N VAL A 225 7.77 2.46 -23.38
CA VAL A 225 8.27 1.42 -24.29
C VAL A 225 7.15 0.86 -25.16
N ASN A 226 5.95 0.67 -24.59
CA ASN A 226 4.82 0.09 -25.31
C ASN A 226 4.36 0.97 -26.47
N ASN A 227 4.32 2.27 -26.24
CA ASN A 227 3.88 3.26 -27.22
C ASN A 227 5.05 3.93 -27.97
N ASN A 228 6.30 3.57 -27.63
CA ASN A 228 7.52 4.12 -28.22
C ASN A 228 7.53 5.66 -28.24
N ARG A 229 7.23 6.27 -27.10
CA ARG A 229 7.15 7.72 -26.98
C ARG A 229 7.70 8.22 -25.65
N GLU A 230 8.24 9.43 -25.68
CA GLU A 230 8.53 10.17 -24.45
C GLU A 230 7.21 10.61 -23.80
N VAL A 231 7.05 10.30 -22.52
CA VAL A 231 5.88 10.67 -21.70
C VAL A 231 6.18 11.91 -20.89
N ILE A 232 7.36 11.92 -20.26
CA ILE A 232 7.87 13.07 -19.50
C ILE A 232 9.21 13.46 -20.14
N GLY A 233 9.32 14.68 -20.63
CA GLY A 233 10.56 15.20 -21.19
C GLY A 233 11.67 15.30 -20.16
N ALA A 234 12.93 15.08 -20.58
CA ALA A 234 14.11 15.16 -19.73
C ALA A 234 14.37 16.60 -19.30
N LYS A 235 13.74 17.04 -18.23
CA LYS A 235 13.81 18.40 -17.66
C LYS A 235 13.85 18.46 -16.12
N TYR A 236 13.87 17.32 -15.45
CA TYR A 236 13.87 17.24 -13.99
C TYR A 236 15.20 16.71 -13.49
N ILE A 237 15.69 17.19 -12.36
CA ILE A 237 16.90 16.68 -11.73
C ILE A 237 16.67 15.36 -10.98
N ASN A 238 15.40 15.01 -10.73
CA ASN A 238 15.04 13.72 -10.17
C ASN A 238 13.61 13.34 -10.56
N ILE A 239 13.38 12.03 -10.74
CA ILE A 239 12.06 11.44 -10.94
C ILE A 239 11.99 10.15 -10.13
N VAL A 240 10.99 10.06 -9.22
CA VAL A 240 10.74 8.88 -8.39
C VAL A 240 9.34 8.38 -8.67
N TYR A 241 9.20 7.10 -8.96
CA TYR A 241 7.90 6.45 -9.10
C TYR A 241 7.36 6.04 -7.73
N ASN A 242 6.14 6.46 -7.42
CA ASN A 242 5.44 6.13 -6.18
C ASN A 242 4.47 4.99 -6.45
N GLU A 243 4.70 3.87 -5.82
CA GLU A 243 3.92 2.66 -6.03
C GLU A 243 2.47 2.77 -5.54
N GLY A 244 2.28 3.30 -4.34
CA GLY A 244 0.96 3.42 -3.72
C GLY A 244 -0.01 4.24 -4.57
N SER A 245 0.45 5.37 -5.12
CA SER A 245 -0.37 6.26 -5.97
C SER A 245 -0.23 6.01 -7.46
N GLN A 246 0.74 5.20 -7.90
CA GLN A 246 1.10 4.99 -9.31
C GLN A 246 1.40 6.30 -10.05
N GLU A 247 2.23 7.14 -9.46
CA GLU A 247 2.55 8.48 -9.94
C GLU A 247 4.05 8.74 -9.86
N PHE A 248 4.50 9.81 -10.52
CA PHE A 248 5.87 10.27 -10.43
C PHE A 248 6.00 11.51 -9.55
N THR A 249 6.83 11.45 -8.52
CA THR A 249 7.37 12.66 -7.88
C THR A 249 8.52 13.17 -8.71
N VAL A 250 8.46 14.43 -9.12
CA VAL A 250 9.50 15.10 -9.91
C VAL A 250 10.14 16.22 -9.13
N THR A 251 11.42 16.48 -9.36
CA THR A 251 12.16 17.60 -8.77
C THR A 251 12.76 18.45 -9.88
N THR A 252 12.55 19.74 -9.84
CA THR A 252 13.06 20.73 -10.78
C THR A 252 14.46 21.23 -10.40
N ASP A 253 15.14 21.98 -11.28
CA ASP A 253 16.47 22.55 -11.05
C ASP A 253 16.56 23.47 -9.82
N ASP A 254 15.47 24.12 -9.47
CA ASP A 254 15.36 24.94 -8.25
C ASP A 254 14.92 24.16 -7.02
N ASN A 255 15.06 22.83 -7.07
CA ASN A 255 14.71 21.86 -6.02
C ASN A 255 13.22 21.88 -5.60
N LYS A 256 12.32 22.30 -6.49
CA LYS A 256 10.89 22.22 -6.23
C LYS A 256 10.32 20.90 -6.71
N MET A 257 9.49 20.31 -5.85
CA MET A 257 8.85 19.00 -6.08
C MET A 257 7.40 19.16 -6.55
N GLY A 258 6.96 18.23 -7.40
CA GLY A 258 5.59 18.10 -7.88
C GLY A 258 5.22 16.66 -8.17
N ILE A 259 3.99 16.41 -8.57
CA ILE A 259 3.47 15.08 -8.92
C ILE A 259 2.97 15.08 -10.36
N LEU A 260 3.38 14.08 -11.11
CA LEU A 260 2.89 13.80 -12.47
C LEU A 260 2.25 12.40 -12.51
N SER A 261 1.20 12.25 -13.27
CA SER A 261 0.61 10.95 -13.59
C SER A 261 1.51 10.16 -14.57
N THR A 262 1.25 8.85 -14.67
CA THR A 262 1.99 7.92 -15.54
C THR A 262 1.87 8.28 -17.03
N ASP A 263 0.91 9.08 -17.44
CA ASP A 263 0.78 9.60 -18.82
C ASP A 263 1.46 10.97 -19.02
N GLY A 264 2.17 11.47 -18.01
CA GLY A 264 2.95 12.71 -18.06
C GLY A 264 2.18 14.00 -17.76
N ARG A 265 0.89 13.89 -17.39
CA ARG A 265 0.11 15.07 -17.00
C ARG A 265 0.50 15.51 -15.58
N THR A 266 0.66 16.80 -15.40
CA THR A 266 0.88 17.39 -14.09
C THR A 266 -0.41 17.30 -13.26
N LYS A 267 -0.32 16.67 -12.09
CA LYS A 267 -1.35 16.64 -11.06
C LYS A 267 -1.10 17.72 -10.02
N ILE A 268 0.14 17.83 -9.56
CA ILE A 268 0.58 18.84 -8.61
C ILE A 268 1.79 19.54 -9.21
N GLU A 269 1.68 20.85 -9.42
CA GLU A 269 2.76 21.65 -9.96
C GLU A 269 4.00 21.59 -9.05
N PRO A 270 5.22 21.55 -9.63
CA PRO A 270 6.45 21.48 -8.85
C PRO A 270 6.79 22.83 -8.18
N ASN A 271 6.06 23.15 -7.11
CA ASN A 271 6.15 24.40 -6.37
C ASN A 271 6.55 24.21 -4.90
N TYR A 272 6.75 22.95 -4.46
CA TYR A 272 6.96 22.63 -3.05
C TYR A 272 8.43 22.24 -2.78
N ASP A 273 8.95 22.59 -1.60
CA ASP A 273 10.28 22.14 -1.15
C ASP A 273 10.29 20.65 -0.80
N GLU A 274 9.16 20.16 -0.27
CA GLU A 274 8.95 18.76 0.02
C GLU A 274 7.52 18.38 -0.34
N ILE A 275 7.36 17.17 -0.88
CA ILE A 275 6.06 16.54 -1.09
C ILE A 275 6.18 15.06 -0.73
N LYS A 276 5.25 14.59 0.12
CA LYS A 276 5.21 13.22 0.61
C LYS A 276 3.77 12.74 0.72
N GLN A 277 3.44 11.60 0.16
CA GLN A 277 2.14 10.97 0.38
C GLN A 277 2.00 10.54 1.83
N ILE A 278 0.93 10.95 2.49
CA ILE A 278 0.63 10.65 3.91
C ILE A 278 -0.58 9.76 4.09
N SER A 279 -1.40 9.59 3.06
CA SER A 279 -2.50 8.64 3.02
C SER A 279 -2.76 8.23 1.58
N THR A 280 -2.77 6.93 1.32
CA THR A 280 -3.16 6.34 0.03
C THR A 280 -4.67 6.36 -0.15
N ASP A 281 -5.41 6.07 0.91
CA ASP A 281 -6.88 5.97 0.87
C ASP A 281 -7.54 7.32 0.63
N LEU A 282 -6.95 8.39 1.18
CA LEU A 282 -7.42 9.76 0.98
C LEU A 282 -6.74 10.48 -0.20
N ASP A 283 -5.68 9.90 -0.78
CA ASP A 283 -4.82 10.56 -1.76
C ASP A 283 -4.31 11.93 -1.27
N TYR A 284 -3.81 11.96 -0.03
CA TYR A 284 -3.32 13.19 0.61
C TYR A 284 -1.80 13.24 0.66
N TYR A 285 -1.29 14.47 0.43
CA TYR A 285 0.14 14.77 0.44
C TYR A 285 0.44 15.84 1.48
N LEU A 286 1.44 15.55 2.31
CA LEU A 286 2.15 16.56 3.08
C LEU A 286 3.00 17.37 2.10
N VAL A 287 2.92 18.68 2.20
CA VAL A 287 3.74 19.61 1.41
C VAL A 287 4.37 20.64 2.31
N SER A 288 5.56 21.13 1.91
CA SER A 288 6.20 22.22 2.62
C SER A 288 6.74 23.28 1.68
N ASN A 289 6.82 24.51 2.19
CA ASN A 289 7.58 25.63 1.63
C ASN A 289 8.10 26.48 2.80
N ASP A 290 9.36 26.90 2.71
CA ASP A 290 9.99 27.79 3.72
C ASP A 290 9.80 27.26 5.16
N GLU A 291 10.01 25.93 5.35
CA GLU A 291 9.85 25.21 6.63
C GLU A 291 8.42 25.26 7.23
N LYS A 292 7.41 25.62 6.42
CA LYS A 292 6.00 25.53 6.79
C LYS A 292 5.32 24.40 6.05
N TYR A 293 4.55 23.62 6.77
CA TYR A 293 3.87 22.43 6.31
C TYR A 293 2.38 22.66 6.13
N GLY A 294 1.80 21.96 5.17
CA GLY A 294 0.38 21.89 4.88
C GLY A 294 0.00 20.54 4.31
N VAL A 295 -1.28 20.35 4.07
CA VAL A 295 -1.82 19.15 3.41
C VAL A 295 -2.59 19.55 2.17
N ILE A 296 -2.34 18.84 1.07
CA ILE A 296 -3.10 18.98 -0.18
C ILE A 296 -3.67 17.62 -0.59
N ASN A 297 -4.73 17.62 -1.37
CA ASN A 297 -5.25 16.41 -1.99
C ASN A 297 -4.59 16.12 -3.35
N HIS A 298 -4.94 15.01 -3.97
CA HIS A 298 -4.41 14.56 -5.27
C HIS A 298 -4.62 15.55 -6.43
N ASN A 299 -5.53 16.50 -6.30
CA ASN A 299 -5.77 17.55 -7.31
C ASN A 299 -4.97 18.85 -7.01
N GLY A 300 -4.13 18.83 -5.98
CA GLY A 300 -3.39 20.02 -5.55
C GLY A 300 -4.23 21.04 -4.76
N ASN A 301 -5.47 20.70 -4.38
CA ASN A 301 -6.29 21.58 -3.56
C ASN A 301 -5.83 21.51 -2.10
N ILE A 302 -5.72 22.68 -1.47
CA ILE A 302 -5.33 22.82 -0.06
C ILE A 302 -6.42 22.23 0.83
N VAL A 303 -6.03 21.28 1.68
CA VAL A 303 -6.83 20.72 2.77
C VAL A 303 -6.46 21.43 4.07
N ILE A 304 -5.16 21.52 4.36
CA ILE A 304 -4.62 22.28 5.50
C ILE A 304 -3.60 23.30 4.95
N HIS A 305 -3.73 24.56 5.31
CA HIS A 305 -2.86 25.63 4.83
C HIS A 305 -1.40 25.42 5.23
N LEU A 306 -0.46 25.92 4.41
CA LEU A 306 0.99 25.85 4.65
C LEU A 306 1.42 26.90 5.67
N GLU A 307 1.08 26.69 6.91
CA GLU A 307 1.40 27.64 8.00
C GLU A 307 1.88 26.96 9.30
N TYR A 308 1.87 25.62 9.32
CA TYR A 308 2.20 24.83 10.48
C TYR A 308 3.70 24.50 10.53
N ASP A 309 4.25 24.42 11.75
CA ASP A 309 5.64 24.06 12.00
C ASP A 309 5.86 22.54 11.86
N GLN A 310 4.79 21.76 12.08
CA GLN A 310 4.79 20.31 11.93
C GLN A 310 3.38 19.81 11.65
N ILE A 311 3.28 18.75 10.84
CA ILE A 311 2.07 17.94 10.63
C ILE A 311 2.42 16.48 10.89
N GLY A 312 1.55 15.79 11.62
CA GLY A 312 1.82 14.45 12.10
C GLY A 312 2.68 14.41 13.34
N VAL A 313 2.83 13.24 13.92
CA VAL A 313 3.56 13.00 15.18
C VAL A 313 4.78 12.12 14.97
N ASP A 314 5.76 12.23 15.84
CA ASP A 314 6.88 11.27 15.88
C ASP A 314 6.42 9.99 16.57
N ALA A 315 6.03 8.99 15.76
CA ALA A 315 5.54 7.70 16.25
C ALA A 315 6.56 6.96 17.14
N SER A 316 7.86 7.20 16.96
CA SER A 316 8.92 6.54 17.73
C SER A 316 8.89 6.86 19.22
N ARG A 317 8.21 7.96 19.60
CA ARG A 317 8.08 8.40 20.99
C ARG A 317 7.02 7.65 21.78
N PHE A 318 6.13 6.91 21.10
CA PHE A 318 4.96 6.29 21.69
C PHE A 318 4.98 4.78 21.55
N ASN A 319 4.14 4.10 22.32
CA ASN A 319 3.84 2.70 22.06
C ASN A 319 3.18 2.60 20.69
N SER A 320 3.78 1.83 19.78
CA SER A 320 3.37 1.75 18.37
C SER A 320 2.07 0.97 18.13
N ASN A 321 1.48 0.34 19.15
CA ASN A 321 0.25 -0.41 18.99
C ASN A 321 -0.92 0.53 18.67
N GLY A 322 -1.51 0.35 17.49
CA GLY A 322 -2.63 1.15 17.00
C GLY A 322 -2.27 2.52 16.43
N LEU A 323 -0.99 2.76 16.17
CA LEU A 323 -0.51 3.95 15.46
C LEU A 323 0.01 3.55 14.08
N ASP A 324 -0.89 3.20 13.17
CA ASP A 324 -0.56 2.73 11.82
C ASP A 324 -0.11 3.88 10.91
N ASN A 325 -0.72 5.05 11.08
CA ASN A 325 -0.36 6.25 10.32
C ASN A 325 -0.11 7.45 11.26
N PRO A 326 1.13 7.95 11.38
CA PRO A 326 1.45 9.06 12.27
C PRO A 326 0.94 10.43 11.77
N TYR A 327 0.48 10.53 10.52
CA TYR A 327 -0.03 11.75 9.91
C TYR A 327 -1.55 11.85 9.97
N VAL A 328 -2.25 10.71 9.95
CA VAL A 328 -3.71 10.64 10.00
C VAL A 328 -4.11 9.58 11.02
N LEU A 329 -4.54 10.02 12.19
CA LEU A 329 -4.98 9.14 13.27
C LEU A 329 -6.44 8.76 13.05
N PHE A 330 -6.78 7.47 13.18
CA PHE A 330 -8.14 6.94 13.05
C PHE A 330 -8.85 7.41 11.78
N ASP A 331 -8.12 7.47 10.66
CA ASP A 331 -8.61 7.88 9.33
C ASP A 331 -9.31 9.24 9.27
N ASN A 332 -9.26 10.02 10.36
CA ASN A 332 -9.95 11.31 10.46
C ASN A 332 -9.12 12.45 11.06
N CYS A 333 -8.18 12.18 11.94
CA CYS A 333 -7.52 13.22 12.75
C CYS A 333 -6.11 13.50 12.24
N ILE A 334 -5.85 14.73 11.81
CA ILE A 334 -4.53 15.20 11.36
C ILE A 334 -3.94 16.11 12.44
N PRO A 335 -2.95 15.63 13.22
CA PRO A 335 -2.26 16.43 14.20
C PRO A 335 -1.41 17.54 13.53
N VAL A 336 -1.52 18.76 14.02
CA VAL A 336 -0.74 19.91 13.55
C VAL A 336 -0.10 20.63 14.72
N MET A 337 1.07 21.23 14.50
CA MET A 337 1.74 22.07 15.49
C MET A 337 2.03 23.44 14.89
N GLN A 338 1.73 24.48 15.64
CA GLN A 338 2.04 25.85 15.29
C GLN A 338 2.48 26.62 16.55
N ASN A 339 3.64 27.27 16.53
CA ASN A 339 4.22 28.00 17.65
C ASN A 339 4.33 27.15 18.94
N ASP A 340 4.85 25.92 18.81
CA ASP A 340 4.97 24.93 19.89
C ASP A 340 3.63 24.52 20.53
N LYS A 341 2.51 24.74 19.83
CA LYS A 341 1.18 24.31 20.27
C LYS A 341 0.57 23.34 19.29
N TRP A 342 -0.01 22.28 19.82
CA TRP A 342 -0.70 21.23 19.07
C TRP A 342 -2.18 21.51 18.93
N GLY A 343 -2.72 21.13 17.79
CA GLY A 343 -4.14 21.05 17.48
C GLY A 343 -4.41 19.87 16.57
N ILE A 344 -5.68 19.67 16.23
CA ILE A 344 -6.10 18.56 15.34
C ILE A 344 -7.10 19.11 14.34
N PHE A 345 -6.91 18.73 13.08
CA PHE A 345 -7.86 18.95 12.00
C PHE A 345 -8.53 17.64 11.61
N ASP A 346 -9.77 17.70 11.10
CA ASP A 346 -10.35 16.58 10.40
C ASP A 346 -9.78 16.45 8.97
N VAL A 347 -10.09 15.34 8.30
CA VAL A 347 -9.65 15.11 6.92
C VAL A 347 -10.28 16.07 5.89
N ASN A 348 -11.28 16.87 6.27
CA ASN A 348 -11.86 17.89 5.42
C ASN A 348 -11.20 19.27 5.61
N GLY A 349 -10.21 19.37 6.51
CA GLY A 349 -9.52 20.61 6.84
C GLY A 349 -10.27 21.50 7.85
N ASN A 350 -11.22 20.94 8.60
CA ASN A 350 -11.86 21.66 9.70
C ASN A 350 -11.07 21.43 10.99
N SER A 351 -10.81 22.52 11.75
CA SER A 351 -10.21 22.40 13.07
C SER A 351 -11.20 21.76 14.04
N ILE A 352 -10.88 20.57 14.56
CA ILE A 352 -11.64 19.87 15.60
C ILE A 352 -11.05 20.11 17.00
N VAL A 353 -9.73 20.37 17.07
CA VAL A 353 -9.05 20.81 18.29
C VAL A 353 -8.19 22.01 17.94
N ALA A 354 -8.39 23.14 18.65
CA ALA A 354 -7.62 24.34 18.43
C ALA A 354 -6.13 24.12 18.77
N THR A 355 -5.23 24.84 18.08
CA THR A 355 -3.77 24.81 18.32
C THR A 355 -3.40 25.53 19.60
N GLU A 356 -3.71 24.95 20.76
CA GLU A 356 -3.47 25.51 22.07
C GLU A 356 -2.88 24.52 23.10
N TYR A 357 -2.70 23.26 22.72
CA TYR A 357 -2.20 22.21 23.60
C TYR A 357 -0.67 22.14 23.56
N ASP A 358 -0.04 21.88 24.73
CA ASP A 358 1.42 21.78 24.86
C ASP A 358 1.94 20.42 24.37
N ASN A 359 1.11 19.39 24.45
CA ASN A 359 1.51 18.02 24.17
C ASN A 359 0.48 17.29 23.33
N MET A 360 0.97 16.63 22.30
CA MET A 360 0.28 15.57 21.60
C MET A 360 0.77 14.24 22.17
N GLY A 361 -0.13 13.55 22.89
CA GLY A 361 0.21 12.36 23.69
C GLY A 361 0.78 12.69 25.06
N CYS A 362 0.75 11.70 25.96
CA CYS A 362 1.37 11.75 27.27
C CYS A 362 2.74 11.07 27.24
N ILE A 363 3.78 11.83 27.55
CA ILE A 363 5.14 11.33 27.70
C ILE A 363 5.47 11.24 29.16
N ILE A 364 5.68 10.01 29.63
CA ILE A 364 6.04 9.76 31.03
C ILE A 364 7.51 10.12 31.21
N GLY A 365 7.78 11.07 32.07
CA GLY A 365 9.15 11.44 32.42
C GLY A 365 9.86 10.32 33.17
N THR A 366 11.19 10.24 33.04
CA THR A 366 12.04 9.28 33.76
C THR A 366 12.07 9.46 35.28
N GLN A 367 11.42 10.48 35.81
CA GLN A 367 11.38 10.82 37.25
C GLN A 367 10.07 10.44 37.94
N THR A 368 9.13 9.82 37.23
CA THR A 368 7.87 9.38 37.85
C THR A 368 8.01 7.93 38.32
N ASP A 369 7.42 7.62 39.48
CA ASP A 369 7.32 6.24 40.01
C ASP A 369 6.39 5.36 39.13
N VAL A 370 5.93 5.88 38.00
CA VAL A 370 5.05 5.20 37.05
C VAL A 370 5.87 4.33 36.11
N ILE A 371 5.72 3.03 36.23
CA ILE A 371 6.30 2.06 35.29
C ILE A 371 5.32 1.89 34.14
N GLY A 372 5.58 2.53 33.00
CA GLY A 372 4.70 2.42 31.85
C GLY A 372 5.34 2.99 30.59
N SER A 373 4.59 2.93 29.48
CA SER A 373 4.98 3.48 28.18
C SER A 373 4.16 4.72 27.85
N ASN A 374 4.76 5.60 27.05
CA ASN A 374 4.10 6.80 26.52
C ASN A 374 2.87 6.44 25.69
N VAL A 375 1.81 7.24 25.80
CA VAL A 375 0.54 7.01 25.10
C VAL A 375 0.15 8.23 24.29
N LEU A 376 -0.11 8.02 23.01
CA LEU A 376 -0.75 8.97 22.11
C LEU A 376 -2.20 8.58 21.86
N VAL A 377 -2.44 7.30 21.55
CA VAL A 377 -3.75 6.78 21.18
C VAL A 377 -4.14 5.61 22.06
N ILE A 378 -5.44 5.42 22.24
CA ILE A 378 -6.06 4.28 22.89
C ILE A 378 -6.96 3.61 21.83
N PRO A 379 -6.44 2.62 21.09
CA PRO A 379 -7.03 2.15 19.84
C PRO A 379 -8.46 1.61 19.96
N GLN A 380 -8.73 0.85 21.02
CA GLN A 380 -10.04 0.22 21.24
C GLN A 380 -11.19 1.22 21.41
N TYR A 381 -10.90 2.48 21.66
CA TYR A 381 -11.88 3.57 21.84
C TYR A 381 -11.73 4.70 20.82
N GLU A 382 -10.86 4.53 19.81
CA GLU A 382 -10.49 5.59 18.86
C GLU A 382 -10.17 6.92 19.56
N ALA A 383 -9.47 6.81 20.69
CA ALA A 383 -9.25 7.95 21.57
C ALA A 383 -7.80 8.46 21.47
N ILE A 384 -7.66 9.80 21.59
CA ILE A 384 -6.40 10.53 21.48
C ILE A 384 -6.13 11.22 22.83
N VAL A 385 -4.89 11.15 23.28
CA VAL A 385 -4.43 11.86 24.50
C VAL A 385 -3.77 13.15 24.09
N ILE A 386 -4.21 14.25 24.68
CA ILE A 386 -3.61 15.59 24.49
C ILE A 386 -3.44 16.29 25.84
N GLY A 387 -2.49 17.22 25.94
CA GLY A 387 -2.16 17.86 27.20
C GLY A 387 -1.94 19.38 27.12
N ARG A 388 -2.37 20.11 28.15
CA ARG A 388 -2.18 21.51 28.29
C ARG A 388 -1.93 21.87 29.77
N ASN A 389 -0.97 22.77 30.03
CA ASN A 389 -0.61 23.24 31.37
C ASN A 389 -0.30 22.09 32.36
N GLY A 390 0.37 21.04 31.88
CA GLY A 390 0.75 19.89 32.72
C GLY A 390 -0.40 18.95 33.07
N LYS A 391 -1.60 19.15 32.51
CA LYS A 391 -2.73 18.25 32.62
C LYS A 391 -3.07 17.63 31.26
N TYR A 392 -3.67 16.45 31.27
CA TYR A 392 -4.06 15.71 30.07
C TYR A 392 -5.57 15.48 30.02
N THR A 393 -6.08 15.34 28.83
CA THR A 393 -7.45 14.93 28.51
C THR A 393 -7.40 13.78 27.53
N ILE A 394 -8.47 13.00 27.45
CA ILE A 394 -8.69 11.96 26.45
C ILE A 394 -9.88 12.40 25.62
N ILE A 395 -9.69 12.52 24.31
CA ILE A 395 -10.72 12.91 23.34
C ILE A 395 -11.00 11.81 22.34
N ASN A 396 -12.15 11.83 21.69
CA ASN A 396 -12.47 10.96 20.56
C ASN A 396 -11.95 11.54 19.23
N SER A 397 -12.15 10.81 18.14
CA SER A 397 -11.78 11.22 16.78
C SER A 397 -12.58 12.42 16.24
N LEU A 398 -13.62 12.87 16.94
CA LEU A 398 -14.39 14.07 16.63
C LEU A 398 -13.96 15.30 17.48
N GLY A 399 -12.99 15.13 18.38
CA GLY A 399 -12.50 16.17 19.29
C GLY A 399 -13.35 16.34 20.56
N GLU A 400 -14.31 15.44 20.82
CA GLU A 400 -15.13 15.50 22.04
C GLU A 400 -14.37 14.86 23.21
N GLU A 401 -14.45 15.49 24.37
CA GLU A 401 -13.78 15.00 25.58
C GLU A 401 -14.48 13.76 26.13
N TYR A 402 -13.75 12.64 26.21
CA TYR A 402 -14.14 11.47 27.00
C TYR A 402 -13.79 11.64 28.47
N VAL A 403 -12.64 12.25 28.75
CA VAL A 403 -12.18 12.55 30.09
C VAL A 403 -11.76 14.02 30.12
N PRO A 404 -12.25 14.84 31.08
CA PRO A 404 -11.88 16.26 31.19
C PRO A 404 -10.36 16.47 31.33
N LEU A 405 -9.88 17.70 31.07
CA LEU A 405 -8.49 18.10 31.17
C LEU A 405 -8.03 18.21 32.65
N ILE A 406 -7.99 17.09 33.34
CA ILE A 406 -7.64 16.98 34.77
C ILE A 406 -6.56 15.96 35.07
N LEU A 407 -6.25 15.10 34.10
CA LEU A 407 -5.34 13.97 34.32
C LEU A 407 -3.90 14.46 34.49
N ASP A 408 -3.17 13.87 35.46
CA ASP A 408 -1.75 14.09 35.65
C ASP A 408 -0.91 13.30 34.64
N SER A 409 -1.37 12.11 34.29
CA SER A 409 -0.73 11.27 33.28
C SER A 409 -1.70 10.26 32.66
N VAL A 410 -1.33 9.79 31.46
CA VAL A 410 -1.92 8.61 30.80
C VAL A 410 -0.77 7.73 30.35
N PHE A 411 -0.80 6.45 30.68
CA PHE A 411 0.28 5.51 30.34
C PHE A 411 -0.27 4.12 30.02
N SER A 412 0.52 3.33 29.30
CA SER A 412 0.20 1.93 29.04
C SER A 412 1.18 0.99 29.75
N GLN A 413 0.70 -0.18 30.15
CA GLN A 413 1.50 -1.28 30.67
C GLN A 413 1.15 -2.57 29.96
N ARG A 414 2.16 -3.39 29.71
CA ARG A 414 1.94 -4.71 29.12
C ARG A 414 1.61 -5.73 30.22
N VAL A 415 0.34 -6.15 30.23
CA VAL A 415 -0.18 -7.12 31.21
C VAL A 415 -0.65 -8.37 30.48
N SER A 416 -0.06 -9.51 30.79
CA SER A 416 -0.40 -10.82 30.18
C SER A 416 -0.29 -10.86 28.64
N GLY A 417 0.55 -9.99 28.06
CA GLY A 417 0.77 -9.92 26.61
C GLY A 417 -0.09 -8.87 25.88
N GLU A 418 -1.01 -8.23 26.58
CA GLU A 418 -1.88 -7.16 26.07
C GLU A 418 -1.48 -5.81 26.68
N ASP A 419 -1.68 -4.72 25.94
CA ASP A 419 -1.49 -3.38 26.45
C ASP A 419 -2.74 -2.93 27.19
N LYS A 420 -2.55 -2.57 28.47
CA LYS A 420 -3.56 -1.97 29.34
C LYS A 420 -3.24 -0.50 29.52
N TYR A 421 -4.25 0.33 29.53
CA TYR A 421 -4.13 1.77 29.64
C TYR A 421 -4.62 2.23 31.01
N TYR A 422 -3.85 3.14 31.60
CA TYR A 422 -4.11 3.70 32.92
C TYR A 422 -4.04 5.21 32.85
N MET A 423 -4.83 5.88 33.69
CA MET A 423 -4.80 7.33 33.88
C MET A 423 -4.68 7.67 35.34
N THR A 424 -3.98 8.77 35.66
CA THR A 424 -3.83 9.27 37.02
C THR A 424 -4.38 10.68 37.15
N TYR A 425 -4.93 11.01 38.30
CA TYR A 425 -5.26 12.37 38.69
C TYR A 425 -5.10 12.56 40.20
N THR A 426 -4.79 13.81 40.59
CA THR A 426 -4.58 14.17 42.00
C THR A 426 -5.74 15.02 42.48
N TRP A 427 -6.27 14.69 43.68
CA TRP A 427 -7.40 15.39 44.30
C TRP A 427 -7.34 15.31 45.83
N PRO A 428 -7.87 16.31 46.61
CA PRO A 428 -8.36 17.62 46.15
C PRO A 428 -7.19 18.56 45.76
N LEU A 429 -7.54 19.57 44.97
CA LEU A 429 -6.62 20.68 44.64
C LEU A 429 -7.03 21.93 45.41
N ASP A 430 -6.08 22.87 45.63
CA ASP A 430 -6.36 24.18 46.19
C ASP A 430 -7.05 25.13 45.20
N GLU A 431 -7.32 26.36 45.60
CA GLU A 431 -7.96 27.39 44.76
C GLU A 431 -7.15 27.80 43.53
N ASN A 432 -5.87 27.45 43.48
CA ASN A 432 -4.96 27.69 42.34
C ASN A 432 -4.80 26.46 41.45
N GLY A 433 -5.41 25.33 41.82
CA GLY A 433 -5.26 24.05 41.11
C GLY A 433 -3.99 23.26 41.48
N GLU A 434 -3.36 23.59 42.61
CA GLU A 434 -2.16 22.92 43.10
C GLU A 434 -2.48 21.83 44.15
N ALA A 435 -1.66 20.78 44.20
CA ALA A 435 -1.81 19.73 45.19
C ALA A 435 -1.50 20.27 46.62
N THR A 436 -2.29 19.87 47.61
CA THR A 436 -2.16 20.21 49.04
C THR A 436 -1.59 19.02 49.83
N GLU A 437 -1.38 19.21 51.12
CA GLU A 437 -0.98 18.10 52.03
C GLU A 437 -2.08 17.02 52.16
N GLU A 438 -3.33 17.34 51.82
CA GLU A 438 -4.49 16.45 51.84
C GLU A 438 -4.75 15.77 50.48
N SER A 439 -3.98 16.13 49.44
CA SER A 439 -4.15 15.59 48.08
C SER A 439 -3.63 14.17 47.98
N GLU A 440 -4.39 13.32 47.32
CA GLU A 440 -4.02 11.95 46.99
C GLU A 440 -4.05 11.77 45.47
N THR A 441 -3.13 10.97 44.95
CA THR A 441 -3.12 10.58 43.52
C THR A 441 -3.83 9.26 43.34
N PHE A 442 -4.81 9.26 42.48
CA PHE A 442 -5.62 8.11 42.12
C PHE A 442 -5.19 7.57 40.75
N THR A 443 -5.19 6.25 40.61
CA THR A 443 -4.93 5.57 39.35
C THR A 443 -6.15 4.75 38.93
N TYR A 444 -6.60 4.94 37.70
CA TYR A 444 -7.73 4.22 37.12
C TYR A 444 -7.31 3.42 35.90
N ASP A 445 -7.93 2.26 35.74
CA ASP A 445 -7.93 1.51 34.49
C ASP A 445 -8.86 2.20 33.50
N VAL A 446 -8.35 2.52 32.33
CA VAL A 446 -9.10 3.24 31.28
C VAL A 446 -10.28 2.39 30.77
N ASP A 447 -10.09 1.06 30.62
CA ASP A 447 -11.15 0.17 30.15
C ASP A 447 -12.34 0.19 31.12
N GLN A 448 -12.10 0.13 32.42
CA GLN A 448 -13.16 0.20 33.44
C GLN A 448 -13.89 1.55 33.40
N TYR A 449 -13.18 2.64 33.19
CA TYR A 449 -13.80 3.97 33.09
C TYR A 449 -14.69 4.08 31.86
N PHE A 450 -14.21 3.62 30.70
CA PHE A 450 -14.94 3.71 29.44
C PHE A 450 -16.18 2.80 29.46
N GLU A 451 -16.09 1.58 29.99
CA GLU A 451 -17.23 0.68 30.14
C GLU A 451 -18.34 1.29 31.01
N LEU A 452 -17.96 2.02 32.06
CA LEU A 452 -18.95 2.60 33.00
C LEU A 452 -19.59 3.92 32.49
N TYR A 453 -18.84 4.75 31.77
CA TYR A 453 -19.24 6.13 31.52
C TYR A 453 -19.38 6.50 30.03
N ILE A 454 -18.71 5.80 29.13
CA ILE A 454 -18.60 6.20 27.73
C ILE A 454 -19.34 5.23 26.79
N VAL A 455 -19.18 3.92 26.98
CA VAL A 455 -19.87 2.93 26.14
C VAL A 455 -21.38 2.98 26.42
N PRO A 456 -22.26 3.20 25.41
CA PRO A 456 -23.69 3.19 25.61
C PRO A 456 -24.13 1.87 26.22
N GLN A 457 -24.73 1.91 27.39
CA GLN A 457 -25.42 0.75 27.96
C GLN A 457 -26.50 0.35 26.94
N ASP A 458 -26.57 -0.95 26.61
CA ASP A 458 -27.51 -1.52 25.64
C ASP A 458 -28.91 -0.91 25.85
N PRO A 459 -29.53 -0.26 24.83
CA PRO A 459 -30.87 0.33 24.97
C PRO A 459 -31.96 -0.71 25.27
N ASP A 460 -31.69 -2.00 25.13
CA ASP A 460 -32.57 -3.11 25.53
C ASP A 460 -32.37 -3.56 26.97
N MET A 461 -31.38 -3.07 27.71
CA MET A 461 -31.41 -3.16 29.16
C MET A 461 -32.45 -2.22 29.70
N ASN A 462 -33.56 -2.80 30.08
CA ASN A 462 -34.74 -2.19 30.66
C ASN A 462 -34.33 -1.14 31.72
N VAL A 463 -34.38 0.14 31.38
CA VAL A 463 -34.20 1.27 32.31
C VAL A 463 -35.45 1.32 33.23
N GLY A 464 -35.67 0.22 33.91
CA GLY A 464 -36.81 -0.01 34.82
C GLY A 464 -36.44 0.02 36.28
N ASP A 465 -35.27 0.56 36.66
CA ASP A 465 -34.96 0.72 38.09
C ASP A 465 -33.79 1.69 38.34
N THR A 466 -33.83 2.90 37.77
CA THR A 466 -32.91 4.00 38.17
C THR A 466 -33.22 4.60 39.55
N ASN A 467 -34.15 4.03 40.30
CA ASN A 467 -34.49 4.48 41.66
C ASN A 467 -34.06 3.54 42.79
N THR A 468 -33.22 2.51 42.52
CA THR A 468 -32.81 1.53 43.55
C THR A 468 -31.30 1.34 43.67
N MET A 469 -30.49 2.23 43.13
CA MET A 469 -29.06 2.25 43.41
C MET A 469 -28.70 3.31 44.48
N THR A 470 -29.53 3.48 45.47
CA THR A 470 -29.14 4.02 46.77
C THR A 470 -28.88 2.85 47.71
N ASN A 471 -27.64 2.66 48.09
CA ASN A 471 -27.16 1.75 49.13
C ASN A 471 -27.08 0.25 48.76
N THR A 472 -26.14 -0.09 47.87
CA THR A 472 -25.41 -1.33 48.03
C THR A 472 -23.96 -0.94 48.31
N GLU A 473 -23.52 -1.21 49.55
CA GLU A 473 -22.14 -1.07 49.99
C GLU A 473 -21.26 -1.92 49.04
N ILE A 474 -20.60 -1.26 48.08
CA ILE A 474 -19.46 -1.87 47.39
C ILE A 474 -18.30 -1.73 48.36
N THR A 475 -18.07 -2.80 49.13
CA THR A 475 -16.94 -2.94 50.02
C THR A 475 -15.65 -3.32 49.26
N ASP A 476 -15.37 -2.64 48.19
CA ASP A 476 -14.07 -2.62 47.55
C ASP A 476 -13.54 -1.20 47.57
N THR A 477 -12.64 -0.94 48.51
CA THR A 477 -12.15 0.39 48.90
C THR A 477 -11.35 1.14 47.84
N ASN A 478 -11.36 0.70 46.59
CA ASN A 478 -10.61 1.29 45.50
C ASN A 478 -11.48 1.83 44.32
N LEU A 479 -12.79 1.88 44.45
CA LEU A 479 -13.69 2.32 43.35
C LEU A 479 -14.81 3.24 43.84
N VAL A 480 -14.45 4.26 44.60
CA VAL A 480 -15.36 5.41 44.81
C VAL A 480 -14.89 6.54 43.92
N ILE A 481 -15.30 6.52 42.66
CA ILE A 481 -15.35 7.76 41.89
C ILE A 481 -16.50 8.56 42.53
N ASP A 482 -16.13 9.56 43.30
CA ASP A 482 -17.10 10.50 43.83
C ASP A 482 -17.78 11.18 42.63
N GLN A 483 -19.04 10.82 42.33
CA GLN A 483 -19.84 11.47 41.27
C GLN A 483 -19.88 13.00 41.40
N ASN A 484 -19.55 13.53 42.59
CA ASN A 484 -19.43 14.96 42.82
C ASN A 484 -18.18 15.58 42.15
N ILE A 485 -17.13 14.79 41.83
CA ILE A 485 -15.94 15.30 41.16
C ILE A 485 -16.25 15.56 39.68
N VAL A 486 -16.92 14.61 39.01
CA VAL A 486 -17.28 14.77 37.58
C VAL A 486 -18.32 15.88 37.40
N THR A 487 -19.29 16.00 38.31
CA THR A 487 -20.30 17.06 38.26
C THR A 487 -19.74 18.45 38.62
N ASN A 488 -18.76 18.52 39.50
CA ASN A 488 -18.15 19.82 39.87
C ASN A 488 -17.19 20.33 38.80
N VAL A 489 -16.46 19.45 38.11
CA VAL A 489 -15.60 19.85 36.99
C VAL A 489 -16.44 20.23 35.76
N ALA A 490 -17.54 19.56 35.49
CA ALA A 490 -18.48 19.93 34.41
C ALA A 490 -19.19 21.28 34.68
N ILE A 491 -19.36 21.67 35.95
CA ILE A 491 -19.97 22.96 36.31
C ILE A 491 -18.95 24.12 36.14
N ASP A 492 -17.66 23.87 36.42
CA ASP A 492 -16.64 24.90 36.21
C ASP A 492 -16.31 25.17 34.74
N SER A 493 -16.40 24.14 33.87
CA SER A 493 -16.27 24.35 32.42
C SER A 493 -17.44 25.11 31.78
N ASN A 494 -18.62 25.16 32.44
CA ASN A 494 -19.77 25.93 32.01
C ASN A 494 -19.80 27.41 32.53
N VAL A 495 -18.90 27.79 33.41
CA VAL A 495 -18.84 29.18 33.95
C VAL A 495 -18.07 30.14 33.03
N THR A 496 -17.34 29.65 32.02
CA THR A 496 -16.62 30.52 31.10
C THR A 496 -17.43 31.04 29.91
N THR A 497 -18.74 30.81 29.85
CA THR A 497 -19.63 31.36 28.83
C THR A 497 -20.64 32.39 29.40
N GLU A 498 -20.26 33.25 30.31
CA GLU A 498 -21.01 34.46 30.54
C GLU A 498 -20.68 35.51 29.46
N THR A 499 -21.48 35.53 28.44
CA THR A 499 -21.58 36.62 27.47
C THR A 499 -22.08 37.85 28.18
N ASN A 500 -21.21 38.88 28.35
CA ASN A 500 -21.61 40.23 28.72
C ASN A 500 -22.53 40.80 27.64
N THR A 501 -23.83 40.68 27.81
CA THR A 501 -24.81 41.54 27.14
C THR A 501 -24.81 42.90 27.86
N VAL A 502 -24.07 43.88 27.34
CA VAL A 502 -24.24 45.27 27.70
C VAL A 502 -25.58 45.73 27.14
N GLY A 503 -26.52 45.94 28.04
CA GLY A 503 -27.82 46.57 27.75
C GLY A 503 -27.61 48.05 27.38
N SER A 504 -28.18 48.42 26.25
CA SER A 504 -28.40 49.79 25.84
C SER A 504 -29.33 50.52 26.79
N ASN A 505 -28.90 51.64 27.28
CA ASN A 505 -29.67 52.86 27.51
C ASN A 505 -28.91 54.07 26.99
#